data_4c97e6b4d848deac0f64e05033bd5e38
#
_entry.id   4c97e6b4d848deac0f64e05033bd5e38
#
_cell.length_a   1.000
_cell.length_b   1.000
_cell.length_c   1.000
_cell.angle_alpha   90.00
_cell.angle_beta   90.00
_cell.angle_gamma   90.00
#
_symmetry.space_group_name_H-M   'P 1'
#
loop_
_entity.id
_entity.type
_entity.pdbx_description
1 polymer ?
#
loop_
_entity_poly.entity_id
_entity_poly.type
_entity_poly.pdbx_seq_one_letter_code
_entity_poly.pdbx_strand_id
1 'polypeptide(L)' 'MKENVNEEKAPKEKATEETIKLDQFLKLAQVVESGGQAKHLIQTGMVFVNGVIEMRRGRKLRAGDVVVVEGEELVVETE' A
#
# COMPACT_ATOMS: atom_id res chain seq x y z
N MET A 1 0.14 -22.27 -21.88
CA MET A 1 0.32 -22.08 -21.28
C MET A 1 0.16 -21.62 -20.74
N LYS A 2 -0.07 -21.58 -20.95
CA LYS A 2 -0.12 -21.17 -20.36
C LYS A 2 -0.29 -20.58 -19.87
N GLU A 3 -0.16 -20.45 -20.62
CA GLU A 3 -0.14 -19.91 -20.08
C GLU A 3 -0.29 -19.32 -19.57
N ASN A 4 -0.43 -19.50 -20.07
CA ASN A 4 -0.36 -18.92 -19.44
C ASN A 4 -0.46 -18.39 -19.06
N VAL A 5 -0.41 -18.31 -19.71
CA VAL A 5 -0.22 -17.82 -19.25
C VAL A 5 -0.31 -17.21 -18.83
N ASN A 6 -0.42 -17.26 -19.16
CA ASN A 6 -0.30 -16.79 -18.61
C ASN A 6 -0.37 -16.27 -18.25
N GLU A 7 -0.40 -16.16 -18.80
CA GLU A 7 -0.28 -15.77 -18.38
C GLU A 7 -0.39 -15.19 -18.00
N GLU A 8 -0.51 -15.22 -18.51
CA GLU A 8 -0.43 -14.80 -18.06
C GLU A 8 -0.54 -14.13 -17.69
N LYS A 9 -0.78 -14.01 -18.13
CA LYS A 9 -0.70 -13.44 -17.78
C LYS A 9 -0.71 -12.61 -17.52
N ALA A 10 -0.84 -12.54 -18.10
CA ALA A 10 -0.71 -11.65 -17.87
C ALA A 10 -0.69 -10.83 -17.72
N PRO A 11 -0.84 -10.68 -17.99
CA PRO A 11 -0.70 -9.86 -17.77
C PRO A 11 -0.82 -9.15 -17.46
N LYS A 12 -0.85 -9.23 -17.63
CA LYS A 12 -0.78 -8.61 -17.22
C LYS A 12 -0.92 -7.81 -17.01
N GLU A 13 -0.98 -7.77 -17.39
CA GLU A 13 -1.01 -7.01 -17.11
C GLU A 13 -1.21 -6.21 -16.86
N LYS A 14 -1.62 -6.30 -17.38
CA LYS A 14 -1.65 -5.50 -17.21
C LYS A 14 -2.08 -5.21 -16.56
N ALA A 15 -2.50 -5.72 -16.59
CA ALA A 15 -2.76 -5.15 -16.15
C ALA A 15 -2.76 -4.46 -15.44
N THR A 16 -2.98 -4.73 -15.50
CA THR A 16 -2.52 -3.82 -14.73
C THR A 16 -3.24 -3.37 -13.56
N GLU A 17 -3.02 -3.93 -12.58
CA GLU A 17 -3.56 -3.59 -11.32
C GLU A 17 -2.65 -2.58 -10.67
N GLU A 18 -3.22 -1.48 -10.24
CA GLU A 18 -2.43 -0.42 -9.67
C GLU A 18 -2.24 -0.62 -8.18
N THR A 19 -1.02 -0.47 -7.73
CA THR A 19 -0.69 -0.56 -6.33
C THR A 19 0.15 0.64 -5.95
N ILE A 20 0.20 0.92 -4.65
CA ILE A 20 1.04 1.97 -4.11
C ILE A 20 1.69 1.44 -2.85
N LYS A 21 2.96 1.75 -2.66
CA LYS A 21 3.64 1.31 -1.45
C LYS A 21 3.13 2.08 -0.25
N LEU A 22 3.11 1.42 0.91
CA LEU A 22 2.58 2.01 2.12
C LEU A 22 3.24 3.34 2.47
N ASP A 23 4.58 3.41 2.41
CA ASP A 23 5.26 4.65 2.74
C ASP A 23 4.90 5.77 1.75
N GLN A 24 4.72 5.44 0.48
CA GLN A 24 4.31 6.44 -0.50
C GLN A 24 2.88 6.88 -0.28
N PHE A 25 2.01 5.96 0.13
CA PHE A 25 0.63 6.29 0.40
C PHE A 25 0.54 7.29 1.55
N LEU A 26 1.31 7.08 2.60
CA LEU A 26 1.29 7.98 3.74
C LEU A 26 1.74 9.39 3.35
N LYS A 27 2.70 9.49 2.43
CA LYS A 27 3.13 10.79 1.94
C LYS A 27 2.06 11.45 1.09
N LEU A 28 1.42 10.68 0.22
CA LEU A 28 0.36 11.24 -0.63
C LEU A 28 -0.83 11.69 0.20
N ALA A 29 -1.15 10.97 1.25
CA ALA A 29 -2.25 11.33 2.14
C ALA A 29 -1.86 12.46 3.09
N GLN A 30 -0.61 12.91 3.00
CA GLN A 30 -0.10 14.02 3.81
C GLN A 30 -0.12 13.73 5.31
N VAL A 31 -0.05 12.46 5.67
CA VAL A 31 0.10 12.05 7.05
C VAL A 31 1.53 12.32 7.50
N VAL A 32 2.47 12.19 6.57
CA VAL A 32 3.88 12.46 6.84
C VAL A 32 4.42 13.34 5.72
N GLU A 33 5.57 13.98 5.99
CA GLU A 33 6.17 14.89 5.03
C GLU A 33 7.34 14.27 4.28
N SER A 34 7.85 13.15 4.77
CA SER A 34 9.03 12.55 4.15
C SER A 34 8.97 11.05 4.28
N GLY A 35 9.79 10.37 3.47
CA GLY A 35 9.91 8.93 3.56
C GLY A 35 10.49 8.48 4.90
N GLY A 36 11.35 9.30 5.48
CA GLY A 36 11.91 8.97 6.80
C GLY A 36 10.87 8.95 7.88
N GLN A 37 9.95 9.92 7.85
CA GLN A 37 8.84 9.92 8.82
C GLN A 37 7.94 8.72 8.61
N ALA A 38 7.65 8.39 7.36
CA ALA A 38 6.82 7.23 7.06
C ALA A 38 7.48 5.96 7.60
N LYS A 39 8.78 5.82 7.34
CA LYS A 39 9.51 4.65 7.81
C LYS A 39 9.43 4.54 9.33
N HIS A 40 9.61 5.66 10.01
CA HIS A 40 9.56 5.68 11.48
C HIS A 40 8.21 5.21 11.99
N LEU A 41 7.13 5.77 11.46
CA LEU A 41 5.79 5.40 11.89
C LEU A 41 5.51 3.91 11.64
N ILE A 42 5.88 3.44 10.46
CA ILE A 42 5.62 2.06 10.09
C ILE A 42 6.40 1.10 10.97
N GLN A 43 7.70 1.39 11.17
CA GLN A 43 8.56 0.47 11.90
C GLN A 43 8.36 0.49 13.40
N THR A 44 7.68 1.50 13.92
CA THR A 44 7.36 1.55 15.34
C THR A 44 5.98 0.97 15.66
N GLY A 45 5.31 0.36 14.65
CA GLY A 45 4.04 -0.32 14.90
C GLY A 45 2.85 0.60 14.99
N MET A 46 2.94 1.79 14.42
CA MET A 46 1.89 2.79 14.53
C MET A 46 0.91 2.76 13.36
N VAL A 47 1.14 1.88 12.39
CA VAL A 47 0.34 1.84 11.17
C VAL A 47 -0.33 0.48 11.06
N PHE A 48 -1.64 0.51 10.80
CA PHE A 48 -2.43 -0.70 10.61
C PHE A 48 -2.94 -0.74 9.17
N VAL A 49 -2.89 -1.91 8.57
CA VAL A 49 -3.47 -2.12 7.25
C VAL A 49 -4.51 -3.23 7.40
N ASN A 50 -5.75 -2.89 7.10
CA ASN A 50 -6.87 -3.83 7.21
C ASN A 50 -6.93 -4.47 8.59
N GLY A 51 -6.68 -3.65 9.62
CA GLY A 51 -6.81 -4.07 11.01
C GLY A 51 -5.59 -4.77 11.60
N VAL A 52 -4.50 -4.89 10.84
CA VAL A 52 -3.31 -5.60 11.29
C VAL A 52 -2.12 -4.66 11.23
N ILE A 53 -1.29 -4.69 12.27
CA ILE A 53 -0.09 -3.85 12.28
C ILE A 53 0.80 -4.24 11.11
N GLU A 54 1.21 -3.23 10.35
CA GLU A 54 2.09 -3.45 9.22
C GLU A 54 3.40 -2.72 9.47
N MET A 55 4.50 -3.45 9.47
CA MET A 55 5.80 -2.87 9.74
C MET A 55 6.71 -2.83 8.53
N ARG A 56 6.19 -3.23 7.35
CA ARG A 56 6.97 -3.18 6.11
C ARG A 56 6.58 -1.93 5.34
N ARG A 57 7.55 -1.05 5.15
CA ARG A 57 7.28 0.21 4.45
C ARG A 57 6.95 0.00 2.97
N GLY A 58 7.41 -1.11 2.42
CA GLY A 58 7.18 -1.42 1.02
C GLY A 58 5.93 -2.24 0.75
N ARG A 59 5.06 -2.44 1.77
CA ARG A 59 3.83 -3.18 1.56
C ARG A 59 3.02 -2.53 0.43
N LYS A 60 2.61 -3.33 -0.54
CA LYS A 60 1.81 -2.82 -1.65
C LYS A 60 0.35 -2.79 -1.26
N LEU A 61 -0.27 -1.65 -1.48
CA LEU A 61 -1.68 -1.44 -1.17
C LEU A 61 -2.47 -1.35 -2.45
N ARG A 62 -3.73 -1.77 -2.38
CA ARG A 62 -4.65 -1.72 -3.50
C ARG A 62 -5.85 -0.89 -3.13
N ALA A 63 -6.62 -0.51 -4.14
CA ALA A 63 -7.87 0.20 -3.90
C ALA A 63 -8.74 -0.61 -2.96
N GLY A 64 -9.30 0.06 -1.97
CA GLY A 64 -10.14 -0.58 -0.98
C GLY A 64 -9.43 -1.00 0.30
N ASP A 65 -8.10 -1.02 0.29
CA ASP A 65 -7.37 -1.30 1.53
C ASP A 65 -7.59 -0.14 2.51
N VAL A 66 -7.66 -0.46 3.78
CA VAL A 66 -7.90 0.53 4.83
C VAL A 66 -6.64 0.67 5.67
N VAL A 67 -6.13 1.89 5.76
CA VAL A 67 -4.94 2.20 6.53
C VAL A 67 -5.35 3.07 7.71
N VAL A 68 -4.97 2.66 8.91
CA VAL A 68 -5.23 3.44 10.12
C VAL A 68 -3.90 3.87 10.71
N VAL A 69 -3.77 5.17 10.90
CA VAL A 69 -2.55 5.73 11.47
C VAL A 69 -2.93 6.96 12.29
N GLU A 70 -2.42 7.02 13.51
CA GLU A 70 -2.65 8.15 14.42
C GLU A 70 -4.15 8.43 14.62
N GLY A 71 -4.94 7.36 14.69
CA GLY A 71 -6.37 7.50 14.91
C GLY A 71 -7.16 7.87 13.70
N GLU A 72 -6.53 7.97 12.55
CA GLU A 72 -7.16 8.36 11.30
C GLU A 72 -7.30 7.15 10.39
N GLU A 73 -8.50 6.99 9.82
CA GLU A 73 -8.77 5.88 8.92
C GLU A 73 -8.76 6.40 7.49
N LEU A 74 -7.92 5.81 6.66
CA LEU A 74 -7.73 6.23 5.28
C LEU A 74 -8.01 5.05 4.36
N VAL A 75 -8.82 5.27 3.33
CA VAL A 75 -9.13 4.23 2.37
C VAL A 75 -8.30 4.49 1.11
N VAL A 76 -7.61 3.45 0.65
CA VAL A 76 -6.75 3.58 -0.52
C VAL A 76 -7.62 3.64 -1.77
N GLU A 77 -7.37 4.63 -2.60
CA GLU A 77 -8.04 4.78 -3.88
C GLU A 77 -6.98 4.87 -4.96
N THR A 78 -7.11 4.05 -5.97
CA THR A 78 -6.19 4.08 -7.11
C THR A 78 -7.01 4.21 -8.36
N GLU A 79 -6.35 4.60 -9.45
CA GLU A 79 -7.07 4.74 -10.73
C GLU A 79 -6.90 3.54 -11.59
#